data_6eebe5c79e0ff93a6f0b9ac0778b19f8
#
_entry.id   6eebe5c79e0ff93a6f0b9ac0778b19f8
#
_cell.length_a   1.000
_cell.length_b   1.000
_cell.length_c   1.000
_cell.angle_alpha   90.00
_cell.angle_beta   90.00
_cell.angle_gamma   90.00
#
_symmetry.space_group_name_H-M   'P 1'
#
loop_
_entity.id
_entity.type
_entity.pdbx_description
1 polymer ?
#
loop_
_entity_poly.entity_id
_entity_poly.type
_entity_poly.pdbx_seq_one_letter_code
_entity_poly.pdbx_strand_id
1 'polypeptide(L)'
;FNTFGHMEGQFVGGIFCQQVPDEIAPCIHYLLSNNVQINSYLEVGAAAGGTTFLFNHFFHPSTIIIIDNNSHLQCAHRGRVLREIEHIEIVDDSQSENAVNRAKRHAPYDFVLLDAVHTYLETMMDCVHFAPMIAPGGYLFLHDSVWNGGEVDRVVREMKTHADYQFI
;
A
#
# COMPACT_ATOMS: atom_id res chain seq x y z
N PHE A 1 7.19 7.53 17.20
CA PHE A 1 7.34 7.33 15.76
C PHE A 1 8.55 8.12 15.29
N ASN A 2 9.73 7.51 15.31
CA ASN A 2 10.88 7.98 14.56
C ASN A 2 10.82 7.27 13.22
N THR A 3 10.22 7.84 12.39
CA THR A 3 10.25 8.66 11.30
C THR A 3 10.29 7.98 9.98
N PHE A 4 9.77 8.57 9.17
CA PHE A 4 10.00 8.79 7.78
C PHE A 4 11.44 8.43 7.48
N GLY A 5 11.64 7.19 7.00
CA GLY A 5 12.94 6.63 6.78
C GLY A 5 13.62 7.31 5.61
N HIS A 6 14.52 8.22 5.88
CA HIS A 6 15.56 8.49 4.93
C HIS A 6 16.38 7.23 4.72
N MET A 7 16.61 6.85 3.48
CA MET A 7 17.32 5.63 3.08
C MET A 7 18.74 5.52 3.62
N GLU A 8 19.30 6.59 4.16
CA GLU A 8 20.66 6.67 4.71
C GLU A 8 20.74 6.73 6.22
N GLY A 9 19.59 6.77 6.91
CA GLY A 9 19.55 6.83 8.36
C GLY A 9 19.82 5.49 9.02
N GLN A 10 20.71 5.45 10.01
CA GLN A 10 20.78 4.32 10.92
C GLN A 10 19.43 4.20 11.64
N PHE A 11 18.92 2.97 11.74
CA PHE A 11 17.72 2.72 12.49
C PHE A 11 17.96 2.96 13.98
N VAL A 12 17.41 4.04 14.49
CA VAL A 12 17.54 4.46 15.89
C VAL A 12 16.30 4.11 16.69
N GLY A 13 15.68 2.98 16.43
CA GLY A 13 14.40 2.59 17.01
C GLY A 13 13.21 3.17 16.25
N GLY A 14 11.99 2.66 16.50
CA GLY A 14 10.78 3.08 15.79
C GLY A 14 10.43 2.20 14.59
N ILE A 15 9.63 2.73 13.68
CA ILE A 15 9.09 2.02 12.52
C ILE A 15 9.62 2.67 11.26
N PHE A 16 10.15 1.88 10.35
CA PHE A 16 10.47 2.35 9.01
C PHE A 16 9.18 2.51 8.19
N CYS A 17 8.68 3.73 8.13
CA CYS A 17 7.56 4.09 7.28
C CYS A 17 8.07 5.02 6.19
N GLN A 18 8.17 4.52 4.97
CA GLN A 18 8.64 5.28 3.80
C GLN A 18 7.45 5.94 3.11
N GLN A 19 6.73 6.76 3.83
CA GLN A 19 5.57 7.47 3.32
C GLN A 19 5.79 8.97 3.34
N VAL A 20 5.21 9.68 2.37
CA VAL A 20 5.14 11.13 2.36
C VAL A 20 4.06 11.57 3.36
N PRO A 21 4.41 12.32 4.42
CA PRO A 21 3.43 12.73 5.44
C PRO A 21 2.22 13.45 4.87
N ASP A 22 2.44 14.32 3.89
CA ASP A 22 1.40 15.14 3.28
C ASP A 22 0.46 14.34 2.36
N GLU A 23 0.80 13.08 2.05
CA GLU A 23 -0.07 12.14 1.35
C GLU A 23 -0.79 11.20 2.32
N ILE A 24 -0.03 10.50 3.17
CA ILE A 24 -0.60 9.44 4.01
C ILE A 24 -1.42 9.98 5.18
N ALA A 25 -1.04 11.12 5.79
CA ALA A 25 -1.76 11.65 6.93
C ALA A 25 -3.17 12.17 6.56
N PRO A 26 -3.38 12.92 5.46
CA PRO A 26 -4.72 13.26 4.99
C PRO A 26 -5.57 12.03 4.66
N CYS A 27 -5.00 10.99 4.05
CA CYS A 27 -5.69 9.75 3.78
C CYS A 27 -6.21 9.10 5.07
N ILE A 28 -5.33 8.87 6.05
CA ILE A 28 -5.72 8.30 7.34
C ILE A 28 -6.77 9.18 8.05
N HIS A 29 -6.55 10.49 8.04
CA HIS A 29 -7.50 11.44 8.66
C HIS A 29 -8.88 11.37 7.99
N TYR A 30 -8.95 11.32 6.67
CA TYR A 30 -10.20 11.17 5.93
C TYR A 30 -10.93 9.88 6.33
N LEU A 31 -10.23 8.75 6.31
CA LEU A 31 -10.80 7.44 6.64
C LEU A 31 -11.35 7.41 8.07
N LEU A 32 -10.60 7.94 9.05
CA LEU A 32 -11.03 8.02 10.45
C LEU A 32 -12.21 8.97 10.64
N SER A 33 -12.18 10.14 10.00
CA SER A 33 -13.24 11.15 10.13
C SER A 33 -14.56 10.71 9.53
N ASN A 34 -14.51 9.80 8.55
CA ASN A 34 -15.70 9.21 7.92
C ASN A 34 -16.08 7.84 8.52
N ASN A 35 -15.43 7.43 9.62
CA ASN A 35 -15.66 6.15 10.29
C ASN A 35 -15.54 4.95 9.34
N VAL A 36 -14.61 5.01 8.37
CA VAL A 36 -14.39 3.92 7.42
C VAL A 36 -13.86 2.70 8.15
N GLN A 37 -14.47 1.55 7.90
CA GLN A 37 -14.03 0.27 8.44
C GLN A 37 -13.17 -0.42 7.40
N ILE A 38 -11.95 -0.81 7.79
CA ILE A 38 -11.03 -1.57 6.93
C ILE A 38 -10.81 -2.92 7.62
N ASN A 39 -11.52 -3.95 7.16
CA ASN A 39 -11.37 -5.30 7.67
C ASN A 39 -10.40 -6.12 6.81
N SER A 40 -10.28 -5.77 5.53
CA SER A 40 -9.43 -6.45 4.56
C SER A 40 -8.53 -5.44 3.86
N TYR A 41 -7.21 -5.61 4.02
CA TYR A 41 -6.16 -4.70 3.55
C TYR A 41 -5.17 -5.43 2.65
N LEU A 42 -4.88 -4.84 1.49
CA LEU A 42 -3.82 -5.29 0.59
C LEU A 42 -2.79 -4.18 0.43
N GLU A 43 -1.51 -4.50 0.62
CA GLU A 43 -0.38 -3.61 0.31
C GLU A 43 0.53 -4.25 -0.73
N VAL A 44 0.80 -3.52 -1.80
CA VAL A 44 1.72 -3.89 -2.87
C VAL A 44 2.93 -2.99 -2.77
N GLY A 45 4.09 -3.56 -2.41
CA GLY A 45 5.31 -2.82 -2.09
C GLY A 45 5.34 -2.37 -0.62
N ALA A 46 5.58 -3.30 0.29
CA ALA A 46 5.57 -2.98 1.73
C ALA A 46 6.95 -2.59 2.30
N ALA A 47 8.04 -2.85 1.57
CA ALA A 47 9.40 -2.62 2.05
C ALA A 47 9.62 -3.09 3.49
N ALA A 48 9.82 -2.18 4.45
CA ALA A 48 9.98 -2.51 5.87
C ALA A 48 8.67 -2.83 6.60
N GLY A 49 7.50 -2.65 5.98
CA GLY A 49 6.20 -2.87 6.59
C GLY A 49 5.68 -1.73 7.47
N GLY A 50 6.28 -0.55 7.36
CA GLY A 50 5.89 0.59 8.20
C GLY A 50 4.48 1.07 7.92
N THR A 51 4.05 1.06 6.67
CA THR A 51 2.69 1.45 6.26
C THR A 51 1.67 0.42 6.72
N THR A 52 1.96 -0.87 6.53
CA THR A 52 1.15 -1.97 7.11
C THR A 52 0.97 -1.79 8.62
N PHE A 53 2.05 -1.45 9.34
CA PHE A 53 1.98 -1.20 10.78
C PHE A 53 1.05 -0.03 11.10
N LEU A 54 1.13 1.09 10.36
CA LEU A 54 0.24 2.23 10.55
C LEU A 54 -1.23 1.85 10.32
N PHE A 55 -1.53 1.16 9.24
CA PHE A 55 -2.90 0.71 8.95
C PHE A 55 -3.41 -0.25 10.01
N ASN A 56 -2.58 -1.18 10.47
CA ASN A 56 -2.96 -2.06 11.59
C ASN A 56 -3.22 -1.27 12.88
N HIS A 57 -2.41 -0.24 13.16
CA HIS A 57 -2.57 0.57 14.37
C HIS A 57 -3.88 1.36 14.40
N PHE A 58 -4.32 1.90 13.26
CA PHE A 58 -5.50 2.77 13.21
C PHE A 58 -6.80 2.01 12.90
N PHE A 59 -6.73 0.92 12.12
CA PHE A 59 -7.93 0.28 11.58
C PHE A 59 -8.11 -1.17 12.04
N HIS A 60 -7.06 -1.84 12.54
CA HIS A 60 -7.08 -3.23 13.02
C HIS A 60 -7.72 -4.21 12.01
N PRO A 61 -7.25 -4.28 10.75
CA PRO A 61 -7.80 -5.21 9.76
C PRO A 61 -7.70 -6.66 10.25
N SER A 62 -8.74 -7.44 10.03
CA SER A 62 -8.72 -8.88 10.33
C SER A 62 -7.97 -9.69 9.28
N THR A 63 -7.78 -9.12 8.08
CA THR A 63 -7.04 -9.73 6.99
C THR A 63 -6.05 -8.72 6.42
N ILE A 64 -4.77 -9.06 6.45
CA ILE A 64 -3.69 -8.25 5.89
C ILE A 64 -2.92 -9.11 4.88
N ILE A 65 -2.86 -8.66 3.64
CA ILE A 65 -2.07 -9.28 2.59
C ILE A 65 -0.99 -8.30 2.14
N ILE A 66 0.23 -8.81 2.02
CA ILE A 66 1.40 -8.05 1.55
C ILE A 66 1.96 -8.73 0.32
N ILE A 67 2.19 -7.97 -0.74
CA ILE A 67 2.94 -8.40 -1.92
C ILE A 67 4.22 -7.59 -2.00
N ASP A 68 5.36 -8.25 -2.03
CA ASP A 68 6.66 -7.58 -2.14
C ASP A 68 7.71 -8.56 -2.69
N ASN A 69 8.50 -8.14 -3.66
CA ASN A 69 9.54 -8.99 -4.26
C ASN A 69 10.84 -9.05 -3.43
N ASN A 70 10.87 -8.36 -2.30
CA ASN A 70 12.01 -8.26 -1.40
C ASN A 70 13.29 -7.68 -2.03
N SER A 71 13.17 -6.91 -3.11
CA SER A 71 14.33 -6.28 -3.76
C SER A 71 14.83 -5.05 -3.00
N HIS A 72 13.98 -4.40 -2.22
CA HIS A 72 14.33 -3.21 -1.46
C HIS A 72 15.11 -3.57 -0.18
N LEU A 73 16.21 -2.85 0.11
CA LEU A 73 17.09 -3.14 1.26
C LEU A 73 16.36 -3.16 2.61
N GLN A 74 15.31 -2.38 2.75
CA GLN A 74 14.56 -2.28 4.01
C GLN A 74 13.64 -3.46 4.29
N CYS A 75 13.40 -4.34 3.32
CA CYS A 75 12.64 -5.58 3.52
C CYS A 75 13.24 -6.45 4.65
N ALA A 76 14.55 -6.36 4.87
CA ALA A 76 15.23 -7.04 5.98
C ALA A 76 14.68 -6.65 7.37
N HIS A 77 13.98 -5.54 7.50
CA HIS A 77 13.39 -5.07 8.76
C HIS A 77 11.94 -5.49 8.97
N ARG A 78 11.24 -5.96 7.90
CA ARG A 78 9.81 -6.29 7.93
C ARG A 78 9.44 -7.27 9.02
N GLY A 79 10.17 -8.38 9.14
CA GLY A 79 9.90 -9.38 10.17
C GLY A 79 9.99 -8.86 11.61
N ARG A 80 10.74 -7.76 11.86
CA ARG A 80 10.78 -7.09 13.15
C ARG A 80 9.64 -6.09 13.31
N VAL A 81 9.33 -5.33 12.27
CA VAL A 81 8.27 -4.31 12.29
C VAL A 81 6.92 -4.98 12.46
N LEU A 82 6.68 -6.09 11.77
CA LEU A 82 5.38 -6.77 11.74
C LEU A 82 5.29 -8.01 12.64
N ARG A 83 6.26 -8.25 13.55
CA ARG A 83 6.32 -9.49 14.36
C ARG A 83 5.07 -9.78 15.21
N GLU A 84 4.34 -8.74 15.60
CA GLU A 84 3.12 -8.82 16.42
C GLU A 84 1.83 -8.68 15.57
N ILE A 85 1.96 -8.59 14.24
CA ILE A 85 0.86 -8.36 13.31
C ILE A 85 0.68 -9.61 12.46
N GLU A 86 -0.48 -10.24 12.57
CA GLU A 86 -0.83 -11.38 11.72
C GLU A 86 -1.06 -10.89 10.29
N HIS A 87 -0.34 -11.46 9.34
CA HIS A 87 -0.43 -11.11 7.92
C HIS A 87 -0.03 -12.28 7.03
N ILE A 88 -0.42 -12.22 5.78
CA ILE A 88 0.01 -13.15 4.73
C ILE A 88 0.95 -12.41 3.80
N GLU A 89 2.17 -12.93 3.69
CA GLU A 89 3.19 -12.40 2.79
C GLU A 89 3.26 -13.20 1.50
N ILE A 90 3.21 -12.49 0.38
CA ILE A 90 3.39 -13.02 -0.97
C ILE A 90 4.72 -12.45 -1.49
N VAL A 91 5.79 -13.25 -1.37
CA VAL A 91 7.12 -12.85 -1.86
C VAL A 91 7.19 -13.15 -3.35
N ASP A 92 6.90 -12.13 -4.16
CA ASP A 92 6.88 -12.24 -5.63
C ASP A 92 6.79 -10.84 -6.26
N ASP A 93 7.02 -10.77 -7.57
CA ASP A 93 6.69 -9.58 -8.36
C ASP A 93 5.17 -9.37 -8.38
N SER A 94 4.72 -8.12 -8.16
CA SER A 94 3.29 -7.78 -8.12
C SER A 94 2.55 -8.14 -9.41
N GLN A 95 3.25 -8.11 -10.54
CA GLN A 95 2.69 -8.39 -11.86
C GLN A 95 2.76 -9.88 -12.23
N SER A 96 3.35 -10.73 -11.39
CA SER A 96 3.37 -12.16 -11.63
C SER A 96 1.96 -12.76 -11.52
N GLU A 97 1.66 -13.73 -12.38
CA GLU A 97 0.39 -14.46 -12.32
C GLU A 97 0.18 -15.13 -10.94
N ASN A 98 1.27 -15.60 -10.31
CA ASN A 98 1.22 -16.21 -8.99
C ASN A 98 0.82 -15.19 -7.92
N ALA A 99 1.42 -14.00 -7.87
CA ALA A 99 1.07 -12.95 -6.90
C ALA A 99 -0.39 -12.53 -7.06
N VAL A 100 -0.81 -12.23 -8.30
CA VAL A 100 -2.19 -11.82 -8.61
C VAL A 100 -3.19 -12.89 -8.20
N ASN A 101 -2.95 -14.17 -8.56
CA ASN A 101 -3.86 -15.26 -8.22
C ASN A 101 -3.90 -15.54 -6.71
N ARG A 102 -2.79 -15.37 -5.99
CA ARG A 102 -2.76 -15.51 -4.53
C ARG A 102 -3.53 -14.37 -3.85
N ALA A 103 -3.32 -13.12 -4.25
CA ALA A 103 -4.07 -11.99 -3.73
C ALA A 103 -5.57 -12.14 -3.97
N LYS A 104 -5.97 -12.58 -5.18
CA LYS A 104 -7.37 -12.78 -5.55
C LYS A 104 -8.12 -13.77 -4.65
N ARG A 105 -7.44 -14.72 -4.01
CA ARG A 105 -8.06 -15.68 -3.09
C ARG A 105 -8.57 -15.04 -1.80
N HIS A 106 -8.06 -13.86 -1.48
CA HIS A 106 -8.41 -13.11 -0.27
C HIS A 106 -9.28 -11.88 -0.56
N ALA A 107 -9.56 -11.60 -1.84
CA ALA A 107 -10.48 -10.54 -2.24
C ALA A 107 -11.94 -10.86 -1.82
N PRO A 108 -12.81 -9.84 -1.65
CA PRO A 108 -12.54 -8.43 -1.92
C PRO A 108 -11.83 -7.71 -0.76
N TYR A 109 -11.15 -6.59 -1.09
CA TYR A 109 -10.44 -5.75 -0.14
C TYR A 109 -11.18 -4.44 0.13
N ASP A 110 -11.22 -4.02 1.39
CA ASP A 110 -11.77 -2.70 1.76
C ASP A 110 -10.79 -1.58 1.41
N PHE A 111 -9.49 -1.88 1.44
CA PHE A 111 -8.45 -0.92 1.10
C PHE A 111 -7.28 -1.62 0.38
N VAL A 112 -6.90 -1.07 -0.76
CA VAL A 112 -5.71 -1.47 -1.53
C VAL A 112 -4.74 -0.31 -1.60
N LEU A 113 -3.49 -0.53 -1.21
CA LEU A 113 -2.40 0.43 -1.31
C LEU A 113 -1.38 -0.07 -2.33
N LEU A 114 -1.07 0.76 -3.32
CA LEU A 114 -0.05 0.48 -4.34
C LEU A 114 1.15 1.42 -4.13
N ASP A 115 2.29 0.85 -3.78
CA ASP A 115 3.55 1.53 -3.46
C ASP A 115 4.78 0.71 -3.89
N ALA A 116 4.71 0.05 -5.05
CA ALA A 116 5.79 -0.84 -5.50
C ALA A 116 6.76 -0.12 -6.45
N VAL A 117 6.36 0.15 -7.67
CA VAL A 117 7.18 0.80 -8.70
C VAL A 117 6.45 2.06 -9.19
N HIS A 118 7.20 3.14 -9.37
CA HIS A 118 6.63 4.47 -9.62
C HIS A 118 6.71 4.90 -11.11
N THR A 119 6.86 3.92 -12.03
CA THR A 119 6.70 4.19 -13.47
C THR A 119 5.24 4.10 -13.88
N TYR A 120 4.87 4.84 -14.92
CA TYR A 120 3.50 4.82 -15.44
C TYR A 120 3.01 3.40 -15.78
N LEU A 121 3.83 2.63 -16.52
CA LEU A 121 3.41 1.32 -17.02
C LEU A 121 3.17 0.33 -15.86
N GLU A 122 4.11 0.24 -14.94
CA GLU A 122 4.06 -0.70 -13.83
C GLU A 122 2.95 -0.34 -12.84
N THR A 123 2.81 0.94 -12.50
CA THR A 123 1.69 1.40 -11.64
C THR A 123 0.33 1.15 -12.30
N MET A 124 0.21 1.39 -13.62
CA MET A 124 -1.02 1.11 -14.35
C MET A 124 -1.33 -0.40 -14.37
N MET A 125 -0.32 -1.25 -14.55
CA MET A 125 -0.48 -2.70 -14.51
C MET A 125 -0.96 -3.16 -13.12
N ASP A 126 -0.39 -2.60 -12.04
CA ASP A 126 -0.85 -2.89 -10.68
C ASP A 126 -2.31 -2.43 -10.47
N CYS A 127 -2.69 -1.27 -11.00
CA CYS A 127 -4.09 -0.85 -10.99
C CYS A 127 -5.00 -1.84 -11.73
N VAL A 128 -4.60 -2.30 -12.91
CA VAL A 128 -5.39 -3.27 -13.70
C VAL A 128 -5.55 -4.60 -12.93
N HIS A 129 -4.53 -5.04 -12.22
CA HIS A 129 -4.57 -6.29 -11.48
C HIS A 129 -5.37 -6.19 -10.17
N PHE A 130 -5.18 -5.12 -9.40
CA PHE A 130 -5.65 -5.07 -8.02
C PHE A 130 -6.89 -4.20 -7.81
N ALA A 131 -7.16 -3.18 -8.65
CA ALA A 131 -8.38 -2.39 -8.51
C ALA A 131 -9.67 -3.22 -8.66
N PRO A 132 -9.74 -4.25 -9.55
CA PRO A 132 -10.91 -5.14 -9.61
C PRO A 132 -11.12 -6.01 -8.36
N MET A 133 -10.15 -6.06 -7.45
CA MET A 133 -10.24 -6.81 -6.19
C MET A 133 -10.80 -5.97 -5.03
N ILE A 134 -11.10 -4.70 -5.27
CA ILE A 134 -11.66 -3.79 -4.25
C ILE A 134 -13.15 -4.09 -4.05
N ALA A 135 -13.57 -4.11 -2.80
CA ALA A 135 -14.97 -4.21 -2.44
C ALA A 135 -15.77 -2.99 -2.93
N PRO A 136 -17.07 -3.14 -3.26
CA PRO A 136 -17.90 -1.97 -3.53
C PRO A 136 -17.85 -0.98 -2.36
N GLY A 137 -17.47 0.28 -2.65
CA GLY A 137 -17.25 1.31 -1.63
C GLY A 137 -15.90 1.24 -0.91
N GLY A 138 -15.01 0.33 -1.32
CA GLY A 138 -13.63 0.29 -0.85
C GLY A 138 -12.74 1.33 -1.52
N TYR A 139 -11.48 1.36 -1.14
CA TYR A 139 -10.54 2.42 -1.49
C TYR A 139 -9.29 1.89 -2.20
N LEU A 140 -8.82 2.65 -3.18
CA LEU A 140 -7.51 2.50 -3.80
C LEU A 140 -6.65 3.71 -3.44
N PHE A 141 -5.47 3.48 -2.88
CA PHE A 141 -4.48 4.50 -2.60
C PHE A 141 -3.24 4.29 -3.47
N LEU A 142 -2.85 5.32 -4.20
CA LEU A 142 -1.64 5.36 -5.03
C LEU A 142 -0.62 6.27 -4.34
N HIS A 143 0.47 5.69 -3.82
CA HIS A 143 1.55 6.44 -3.19
C HIS A 143 2.38 7.21 -4.23
N ASP A 144 3.08 8.25 -3.78
CA ASP A 144 3.93 9.12 -4.63
C ASP A 144 3.20 9.79 -5.79
N SER A 145 1.89 10.02 -5.65
CA SER A 145 1.07 10.68 -6.66
C SER A 145 1.44 12.15 -6.88
N VAL A 146 2.12 12.78 -5.93
CA VAL A 146 2.61 14.17 -6.02
C VAL A 146 4.13 14.26 -6.18
N TRP A 147 4.83 13.14 -6.23
CA TRP A 147 6.27 13.12 -6.39
C TRP A 147 6.70 13.41 -7.84
N ASN A 148 7.46 14.49 -8.04
CA ASN A 148 7.91 14.92 -9.38
C ASN A 148 8.93 13.99 -10.06
N GLY A 149 9.47 13.01 -9.35
CA GLY A 149 10.42 12.03 -9.88
C GLY A 149 9.79 10.77 -10.46
N GLY A 150 8.47 10.57 -10.24
CA GLY A 150 7.72 9.42 -10.71
C GLY A 150 6.66 9.79 -11.76
N GLU A 151 5.95 8.78 -12.21
CA GLU A 151 4.88 8.91 -13.22
C GLU A 151 3.50 8.54 -12.65
N VAL A 152 3.39 8.35 -11.34
CA VAL A 152 2.14 7.94 -10.67
C VAL A 152 1.06 9.00 -10.83
N ASP A 153 1.41 10.29 -10.84
CA ASP A 153 0.49 11.39 -11.09
C ASP A 153 -0.23 11.28 -12.45
N ARG A 154 0.47 10.73 -13.46
CA ARG A 154 -0.12 10.46 -14.77
C ARG A 154 -1.17 9.35 -14.67
N VAL A 155 -0.89 8.27 -13.93
CA VAL A 155 -1.87 7.20 -13.67
C VAL A 155 -3.10 7.76 -12.96
N VAL A 156 -2.91 8.58 -11.92
CA VAL A 156 -4.00 9.23 -11.19
C VAL A 156 -4.87 10.08 -12.13
N ARG A 157 -4.25 10.89 -12.99
CA ARG A 157 -5.00 11.70 -13.96
C ARG A 157 -5.82 10.87 -14.94
N GLU A 158 -5.29 9.73 -15.36
CA GLU A 158 -5.97 8.82 -16.27
C GLU A 158 -7.12 8.09 -15.57
N MET A 159 -6.87 7.57 -14.38
CA MET A 159 -7.90 6.93 -13.55
C MET A 159 -9.08 7.86 -13.23
N LYS A 160 -8.84 9.18 -13.09
CA LYS A 160 -9.89 10.20 -12.89
C LYS A 160 -10.90 10.29 -14.05
N THR A 161 -10.57 9.77 -15.21
CA THR A 161 -11.49 9.74 -16.36
C THR A 161 -12.44 8.53 -16.35
N HIS A 162 -12.17 7.54 -15.49
CA HIS A 162 -13.03 6.36 -15.36
C HIS A 162 -14.25 6.64 -14.50
N ALA A 163 -15.44 6.30 -15.03
CA ALA A 163 -16.72 6.54 -14.35
C ALA A 163 -16.92 5.69 -13.07
N ASP A 164 -16.15 4.61 -12.93
CA ASP A 164 -16.29 3.66 -11.82
C ASP A 164 -15.57 4.13 -10.54
N TYR A 165 -14.75 5.19 -10.62
CA TYR A 165 -13.99 5.70 -9.49
C TYR A 165 -14.41 7.11 -9.10
N GLN A 166 -14.59 7.33 -7.81
CA GLN A 166 -14.73 8.65 -7.23
C GLN A 166 -13.42 9.04 -6.54
N PHE A 167 -12.89 10.20 -6.88
CA PHE A 167 -11.67 10.74 -6.28
C PHE A 167 -12.00 11.58 -5.05
N ILE A 168 -11.18 11.44 -4.03
CA ILE A 168 -11.31 12.10 -2.73
C ILE A 168 -10.09 13.00 -2.52
#